data_f1dcb6f4040cad3efaa164a3fcb549a8
#
_entry.id   f1dcb6f4040cad3efaa164a3fcb549a8
#
_cell.length_a   1.000
_cell.length_b   1.000
_cell.length_c   1.000
_cell.angle_alpha   90.00
_cell.angle_beta   90.00
_cell.angle_gamma   90.00
#
_symmetry.space_group_name_H-M   'P 1'
#
loop_
_entity.id
_entity.type
_entity.pdbx_description
1 polymer ?
#
loop_
_entity_poly.entity_id
_entity_poly.type
_entity_poly.pdbx_seq_one_letter_code
_entity_poly.pdbx_strand_id
1 'polypeptide(L)'
;MIRFHYHTAARDIPRLDVKKGDTLVHAYSDTSIEELIEWGRSHELKAEWIDRRNALPHYDLFGEGVRLAGEGVTRSELVADLKMWRERRMA
;
A
#
# COMPACT_ATOMS: atom_id res chain seq x y z
N MET A 1 2.78 11.34 5.68
CA MET A 1 3.54 11.06 4.44
C MET A 1 3.17 9.71 3.85
N ILE A 2 3.30 9.56 2.55
CA ILE A 2 3.04 8.27 1.91
C ILE A 2 4.26 7.37 2.09
N ARG A 3 4.00 6.12 2.49
CA ARG A 3 5.02 5.12 2.75
C ARG A 3 4.79 3.89 1.88
N PHE A 4 5.85 3.13 1.65
CA PHE A 4 5.85 2.00 0.72
C PHE A 4 6.40 0.76 1.39
N HIS A 5 5.61 -0.30 1.44
CA HIS A 5 6.00 -1.59 1.97
C HIS A 5 6.19 -2.57 0.81
N TYR A 6 7.45 -2.94 0.57
CA TYR A 6 7.83 -3.86 -0.49
C TYR A 6 7.70 -5.30 -0.04
N HIS A 7 7.16 -6.15 -0.90
CA HIS A 7 7.13 -7.59 -0.68
C HIS A 7 7.13 -8.31 -2.03
N THR A 8 7.23 -9.63 -2.01
CA THR A 8 7.21 -10.43 -3.22
C THR A 8 5.96 -11.29 -3.25
N ALA A 9 5.45 -11.54 -4.46
CA ALA A 9 4.28 -12.41 -4.63
C ALA A 9 4.66 -13.83 -4.21
N ALA A 10 3.88 -14.42 -3.30
CA ALA A 10 4.09 -15.78 -2.82
C ALA A 10 3.59 -16.82 -3.83
N ARG A 11 2.73 -16.40 -4.76
CA ARG A 11 2.14 -17.25 -5.79
C ARG A 11 1.71 -16.41 -6.98
N ASP A 12 1.36 -17.07 -8.08
CA ASP A 12 0.83 -16.40 -9.26
C ASP A 12 -0.54 -15.80 -8.97
N ILE A 13 -0.79 -14.60 -9.50
CA ILE A 13 -2.09 -13.93 -9.43
C ILE A 13 -2.49 -13.60 -10.86
N PRO A 14 -3.13 -14.54 -11.59
CA PRO A 14 -3.39 -14.37 -13.02
C PRO A 14 -4.21 -13.14 -13.38
N ARG A 15 -5.19 -12.77 -12.56
CA ARG A 15 -6.04 -11.59 -12.81
C ARG A 15 -5.27 -10.28 -12.83
N LEU A 16 -4.08 -10.23 -12.20
CA LEU A 16 -3.22 -9.06 -12.16
C LEU A 16 -1.98 -9.21 -13.05
N ASP A 17 -1.86 -10.35 -13.73
CA ASP A 17 -0.66 -10.72 -14.49
C ASP A 17 0.60 -10.65 -13.61
N VAL A 18 0.45 -11.07 -12.37
CA VAL A 18 1.54 -11.13 -11.38
C VAL A 18 1.95 -12.59 -11.22
N LYS A 19 3.26 -12.84 -11.24
CA LYS A 19 3.84 -14.17 -11.07
C LYS A 19 4.56 -14.27 -9.75
N LYS A 20 4.63 -15.50 -9.23
CA LYS A 20 5.41 -15.78 -8.03
C LYS A 20 6.81 -15.16 -8.14
N GLY A 21 7.21 -14.42 -7.12
CA GLY A 21 8.51 -13.73 -7.08
C GLY A 21 8.49 -12.30 -7.61
N ASP A 22 7.42 -11.88 -8.26
CA ASP A 22 7.29 -10.49 -8.71
C ASP A 22 7.22 -9.54 -7.53
N THR A 23 7.75 -8.32 -7.72
CA THR A 23 7.69 -7.27 -6.70
C THR A 23 6.28 -6.72 -6.59
N LEU A 24 5.80 -6.64 -5.37
CA LEU A 24 4.55 -5.98 -5.01
C LEU A 24 4.85 -4.90 -3.99
N VAL A 25 4.10 -3.79 -4.02
CA VAL A 25 4.28 -2.71 -3.05
C VAL A 25 2.92 -2.28 -2.51
N HIS A 26 2.83 -2.16 -1.18
CA HIS A 26 1.69 -1.51 -0.53
C HIS A 26 2.03 -0.04 -0.33
N ALA A 27 1.27 0.86 -0.96
CA ALA A 27 1.39 2.29 -0.74
C ALA A 27 0.33 2.72 0.26
N TYR A 28 0.74 3.32 1.37
CA TYR A 28 -0.18 3.75 2.42
C TYR A 28 0.26 5.09 3.00
N SER A 29 -0.61 5.71 3.79
CA SER A 29 -0.29 6.94 4.50
C SER A 29 -0.10 6.65 5.99
N ASP A 30 0.91 7.27 6.59
CA ASP A 30 1.10 7.21 8.05
C ASP A 30 0.26 8.27 8.77
N THR A 31 -0.55 9.03 8.03
CA THR A 31 -1.31 10.16 8.55
C THR A 31 -2.82 9.98 8.42
N SER A 32 -3.33 9.82 7.21
CA SER A 32 -4.77 9.77 6.95
C SER A 32 -5.12 9.11 5.64
N ILE A 33 -6.38 8.66 5.53
CA ILE A 33 -6.90 8.12 4.28
C ILE A 33 -7.00 9.22 3.21
N GLU A 34 -7.29 10.45 3.62
CA GLU A 34 -7.39 11.59 2.73
C GLU A 34 -6.06 11.87 2.04
N GLU A 35 -4.96 11.77 2.77
CA GLU A 35 -3.62 11.91 2.19
C GLU A 35 -3.37 10.85 1.13
N LEU A 36 -3.75 9.61 1.41
CA LEU A 36 -3.58 8.51 0.46
C LEU A 36 -4.40 8.72 -0.80
N ILE A 37 -5.66 9.15 -0.65
CA ILE A 37 -6.55 9.46 -1.79
C ILE A 37 -5.94 10.56 -2.65
N GLU A 38 -5.44 11.62 -2.04
CA GLU A 38 -4.85 12.75 -2.76
C GLU A 38 -3.59 12.32 -3.51
N TRP A 39 -2.73 11.52 -2.87
CA TRP A 39 -1.56 10.97 -3.53
C TRP A 39 -1.96 10.10 -4.74
N GLY A 40 -2.95 9.23 -4.54
CA GLY A 40 -3.44 8.36 -5.62
C GLY A 40 -3.99 9.17 -6.79
N ARG A 41 -4.76 10.23 -6.50
CA ARG A 41 -5.32 11.10 -7.54
C ARG A 41 -4.21 11.73 -8.38
N SER A 42 -3.12 12.15 -7.76
CA SER A 42 -1.99 12.76 -8.50
C SER A 42 -1.26 11.77 -9.40
N HIS A 43 -1.48 10.48 -9.20
CA HIS A 43 -0.91 9.39 -10.01
C HIS A 43 -1.98 8.64 -10.82
N GLU A 44 -3.17 9.22 -10.96
CA GLU A 44 -4.28 8.64 -11.72
C GLU A 44 -4.79 7.31 -11.13
N LEU A 45 -4.64 7.13 -9.83
CA LEU A 45 -5.18 5.97 -9.11
C LEU A 45 -6.53 6.33 -8.51
N LYS A 46 -7.51 5.46 -8.71
CA LYS A 46 -8.86 5.69 -8.20
C LYS A 46 -8.95 5.35 -6.73
N ALA A 47 -9.65 6.17 -5.95
CA ALA A 47 -9.84 5.93 -4.52
C ALA A 47 -10.50 4.58 -4.23
N GLU A 48 -11.36 4.11 -5.13
CA GLU A 48 -12.05 2.82 -4.99
C GLU A 48 -11.10 1.61 -5.08
N TRP A 49 -9.87 1.81 -5.57
CA TRP A 49 -8.86 0.76 -5.63
C TRP A 49 -8.12 0.56 -4.31
N ILE A 50 -8.34 1.42 -3.32
CA ILE A 50 -7.73 1.27 -2.00
C ILE A 50 -8.30 0.02 -1.33
N ASP A 51 -7.42 -0.87 -0.90
CA ASP A 51 -7.81 -2.04 -0.13
C ASP A 51 -8.02 -1.63 1.32
N ARG A 52 -9.26 -1.80 1.80
CA ARG A 52 -9.66 -1.40 3.16
C ARG A 52 -10.01 -2.59 4.03
N ARG A 53 -9.76 -3.81 3.57
CA ARG A 53 -10.13 -5.04 4.30
C ARG A 53 -9.33 -5.20 5.59
N ASN A 54 -8.11 -4.72 5.61
CA ASN A 54 -7.25 -4.76 6.78
C ASN A 54 -7.24 -3.41 7.50
N ALA A 55 -6.62 -3.37 8.69
CA ALA A 55 -6.54 -2.15 9.47
C ALA A 55 -5.78 -1.04 8.74
N LEU A 56 -4.84 -1.40 7.87
CA LEU A 56 -4.01 -0.45 7.10
C LEU A 56 -4.55 -0.31 5.68
N PRO A 57 -5.28 0.79 5.38
CA PRO A 57 -5.73 1.05 4.01
C PRO A 57 -4.53 1.28 3.10
N HIS A 58 -4.53 0.67 1.92
CA HIS A 58 -3.39 0.79 1.01
C HIS A 58 -3.79 0.56 -0.45
N TYR A 59 -2.98 1.10 -1.36
CA TYR A 59 -3.00 0.70 -2.76
C TYR A 59 -2.05 -0.48 -2.96
N ASP A 60 -2.44 -1.42 -3.80
CA ASP A 60 -1.56 -2.49 -4.26
C ASP A 60 -0.89 -2.05 -5.56
N LEU A 61 0.41 -1.84 -5.52
CA LEU A 61 1.19 -1.50 -6.71
C LEU A 61 1.86 -2.75 -7.24
N PHE A 62 1.69 -3.00 -8.54
CA PHE A 62 2.27 -4.15 -9.22
C PHE A 62 2.57 -3.79 -10.68
N GLY A 63 3.41 -4.57 -11.34
CA GLY A 63 3.77 -4.31 -12.74
C GLY A 63 4.33 -2.90 -12.92
N GLU A 64 3.79 -2.18 -13.89
CA GLU A 64 4.18 -0.79 -14.18
C GLU A 64 3.96 0.15 -12.98
N GLY A 65 2.98 -0.14 -12.13
CA GLY A 65 2.66 0.69 -10.97
C GLY A 65 3.77 0.72 -9.91
N VAL A 66 4.65 -0.28 -9.90
CA VAL A 66 5.75 -0.33 -8.93
C VAL A 66 6.68 0.89 -9.06
N ARG A 67 6.79 1.47 -10.26
CA ARG A 67 7.61 2.66 -10.47
C ARG A 67 7.17 3.89 -9.69
N LEU A 68 5.94 3.90 -9.19
CA LEU A 68 5.41 5.00 -8.38
C LEU A 68 5.92 4.95 -6.94
N ALA A 69 6.47 3.80 -6.52
CA ALA A 69 6.93 3.62 -5.16
C ALA A 69 8.27 4.31 -4.93
N GLY A 70 8.40 4.92 -3.75
CA GLY A 70 9.65 5.48 -3.30
C GLY A 70 10.41 4.52 -2.40
N GLU A 71 11.20 5.08 -1.48
CA GLU A 71 11.98 4.29 -0.52
C GLU A 71 11.07 3.42 0.34
N GLY A 72 11.45 2.16 0.54
CA GLY A 72 10.69 1.24 1.36
C GLY A 72 10.79 1.55 2.85
N VAL A 73 9.71 1.29 3.59
CA VAL A 73 9.70 1.45 5.04
C VAL A 73 10.50 0.35 5.70
N THR A 74 11.03 0.65 6.88
CA THR A 74 11.64 -0.37 7.74
C THR A 74 10.54 -1.17 8.42
N ARG A 75 10.90 -2.34 8.95
CA ARG A 75 9.95 -3.16 9.72
C ARG A 75 9.41 -2.40 10.93
N SER A 76 10.28 -1.67 11.66
CA SER A 76 9.87 -0.88 12.82
C SER A 76 8.85 0.19 12.45
N GLU A 77 9.07 0.89 11.34
CA GLU A 77 8.14 1.89 10.84
C GLU A 77 6.79 1.28 10.49
N LEU A 78 6.81 0.16 9.78
CA LEU A 78 5.58 -0.53 9.39
C LEU A 78 4.78 -0.98 10.62
N VAL A 79 5.44 -1.56 11.60
CA VAL A 79 4.79 -2.02 12.83
C VAL A 79 4.14 -0.86 13.59
N ALA A 80 4.85 0.26 13.69
CA ALA A 80 4.33 1.46 14.36
C ALA A 80 3.09 2.01 13.62
N ASP A 81 3.15 2.05 12.29
CA ASP A 81 2.05 2.54 11.46
C ASP A 81 0.83 1.62 11.55
N LEU A 82 1.03 0.32 11.53
CA LEU A 82 -0.04 -0.66 11.71
C LEU A 82 -0.74 -0.49 13.07
N LYS A 83 0.06 -0.28 14.12
CA LYS A 83 -0.47 -0.06 15.46
C LYS A 83 -1.34 1.20 15.51
N MET A 84 -0.86 2.29 14.93
CA MET A 84 -1.59 3.56 14.88
C MET A 84 -2.92 3.40 14.16
N TRP A 85 -2.94 2.74 13.01
CA TRP A 85 -4.16 2.52 12.25
C TRP A 85 -5.16 1.61 12.99
N ARG A 86 -4.67 0.57 13.66
CA ARG A 86 -5.54 -0.31 14.47
C ARG A 86 -6.19 0.46 15.61
N GLU A 87 -5.43 1.31 16.30
CA GLU A 87 -5.96 2.13 17.40
C GLU A 87 -7.04 3.09 16.92
N ARG A 88 -6.86 3.71 15.77
CA ARG A 88 -7.87 4.58 15.17
C ARG A 88 -9.15 3.82 14.84
N ARG A 89 -9.01 2.60 14.31
CA ARG A 89 -10.16 1.78 13.92
C ARG A 89 -10.98 1.36 15.12
N MET A 90 -10.35 1.20 16.28
CA MET A 90 -11.01 0.80 17.52
C MET A 90 -11.60 1.98 18.31
N ALA A 91 -11.22 3.18 17.96
CA ALA A 91 -11.68 4.38 18.66
C ALA A 91 -13.15 4.70 18.40
#